data_8d375731c5225c93a6bde34073a03a12
#
_entry.id   8d375731c5225c93a6bde34073a03a12
#
_cell.length_a   1.000
_cell.length_b   1.000
_cell.length_c   1.000
_cell.angle_alpha   90.00
_cell.angle_beta   90.00
_cell.angle_gamma   90.00
#
_symmetry.space_group_name_H-M   'P 1'
#
loop_
_entity.id
_entity.type
_entity.pdbx_description
1 polymer ?
#
loop_
_entity_poly.entity_id
_entity_poly.type
_entity_poly.pdbx_seq_one_letter_code
_entity_poly.pdbx_strand_id
1 'polypeptide(L)'
;MADYYQQTVVHQIIADADMTPLERLLLGKIFQSECVNDGWYFFAEDYPAVAITVQRAELEQALASSPDDGTNTAYSCAIEQLFAAEANAAQIELDLSGTSWEFFFQDVVKRSKTLTHISIEVAFTCSRMRADGFGGMAVLITRDAIVGKSTGDILEDFLAEAGLDDAEPPG
;
A
#
# COMPACT_ATOMS: atom_id res chain seq x y z
N MET A 1 -16.86 -22.13 1.66
CA MET A 1 -16.64 -20.70 1.42
C MET A 1 -15.46 -20.56 0.48
N ALA A 2 -15.37 -19.52 -0.34
CA ALA A 2 -14.20 -19.24 -1.16
C ALA A 2 -13.39 -18.12 -0.46
N ASP A 3 -12.10 -18.32 -0.30
CA ASP A 3 -11.21 -17.34 0.31
C ASP A 3 -10.47 -16.62 -0.83
N TYR A 4 -10.43 -15.29 -0.76
CA TYR A 4 -9.77 -14.43 -1.74
C TYR A 4 -8.51 -13.85 -1.11
N TYR A 5 -7.44 -13.81 -1.89
CA TYR A 5 -6.13 -13.29 -1.49
C TYR A 5 -5.70 -12.19 -2.45
N GLN A 6 -4.96 -11.25 -1.93
CA GLN A 6 -4.38 -10.13 -2.68
C GLN A 6 -2.89 -10.03 -2.35
N GLN A 7 -2.15 -11.05 -2.76
CA GLN A 7 -0.73 -11.16 -2.51
C GLN A 7 0.00 -10.03 -3.20
N THR A 8 0.81 -9.31 -2.43
CA THR A 8 1.43 -8.06 -2.90
C THR A 8 2.94 -8.11 -2.66
N VAL A 9 3.73 -7.71 -3.64
CA VAL A 9 5.18 -7.57 -3.52
C VAL A 9 5.63 -6.19 -3.98
N VAL A 10 6.53 -5.59 -3.21
CA VAL A 10 7.22 -4.34 -3.55
C VAL A 10 8.60 -4.70 -4.07
N HIS A 11 8.91 -4.35 -5.31
CA HIS A 11 10.14 -4.83 -5.97
C HIS A 11 11.41 -4.17 -5.43
N GLN A 12 11.33 -2.90 -5.02
CA GLN A 12 12.50 -2.18 -4.54
C GLN A 12 12.72 -2.43 -3.03
N ILE A 13 13.98 -2.65 -2.66
CA ILE A 13 14.42 -2.52 -1.27
C ILE A 13 14.50 -1.04 -0.96
N ILE A 14 13.77 -0.60 0.05
CA ILE A 14 13.71 0.81 0.45
C ILE A 14 14.72 1.04 1.57
N ALA A 15 15.68 1.92 1.34
CA ALA A 15 16.68 2.25 2.34
C ALA A 15 16.01 2.84 3.59
N ASP A 16 16.48 2.45 4.77
CA ASP A 16 15.95 2.97 6.04
C ASP A 16 16.03 4.51 6.11
N ALA A 17 17.08 5.09 5.53
CA ALA A 17 17.28 6.53 5.46
C ALA A 17 16.29 7.28 4.53
N ASP A 18 15.59 6.58 3.64
CA ASP A 18 14.60 7.18 2.74
C ASP A 18 13.21 7.29 3.37
N MET A 19 12.97 6.53 4.45
CA MET A 19 11.72 6.53 5.20
C MET A 19 11.82 7.40 6.46
N THR A 20 10.74 8.09 6.80
CA THR A 20 10.59 8.65 8.14
C THR A 20 10.34 7.53 9.16
N PRO A 21 10.64 7.72 10.45
CA PRO A 21 10.30 6.74 11.49
C PRO A 21 8.81 6.35 11.49
N LEU A 22 7.92 7.31 11.19
CA LEU A 22 6.49 7.07 11.10
C LEU A 22 6.11 6.21 9.90
N GLU A 23 6.63 6.52 8.71
CA GLU A 23 6.37 5.71 7.51
C GLU A 23 6.87 4.28 7.68
N ARG A 24 8.06 4.11 8.25
CA ARG A 24 8.60 2.79 8.55
C ARG A 24 7.71 2.01 9.53
N LEU A 25 7.19 2.68 10.57
CA LEU A 25 6.27 2.08 11.53
C LEU A 25 4.97 1.65 10.84
N LEU A 26 4.33 2.54 10.07
CA LEU A 26 3.05 2.25 9.42
C LEU A 26 3.19 1.20 8.32
N LEU A 27 4.18 1.34 7.43
CA LEU A 27 4.43 0.36 6.37
C LEU A 27 4.76 -1.02 6.93
N GLY A 28 5.52 -1.10 8.02
CA GLY A 28 5.82 -2.35 8.72
C GLY A 28 4.63 -2.99 9.45
N LYS A 29 3.50 -2.27 9.59
CA LYS A 29 2.23 -2.80 10.11
C LYS A 29 1.24 -3.13 8.99
N ILE A 30 1.30 -2.41 7.87
CA ILE A 30 0.48 -2.64 6.67
C ILE A 30 0.96 -3.89 5.93
N PHE A 31 2.28 -4.07 5.84
CA PHE A 31 2.97 -5.16 5.16
C PHE A 31 3.77 -6.02 6.12
N GLN A 32 4.05 -7.25 5.72
CA GLN A 32 5.20 -7.97 6.26
C GLN A 32 6.47 -7.31 5.71
N SER A 33 7.55 -7.31 6.51
CA SER A 33 8.79 -6.70 6.09
C SER A 33 10.00 -7.49 6.55
N GLU A 34 11.02 -7.52 5.70
CA GLU A 34 12.31 -8.14 5.98
C GLU A 34 13.43 -7.10 5.84
N CYS A 35 14.35 -7.11 6.80
CA CYS A 35 15.55 -6.29 6.71
C CYS A 35 16.54 -6.95 5.74
N VAL A 36 16.91 -6.23 4.69
CA VAL A 36 17.85 -6.68 3.67
C VAL A 36 18.96 -5.64 3.52
N ASN A 37 20.15 -5.96 3.99
CA ASN A 37 21.27 -5.00 4.10
C ASN A 37 20.85 -3.77 4.94
N ASP A 38 20.94 -2.56 4.36
CA ASP A 38 20.58 -1.30 5.02
C ASP A 38 19.16 -0.82 4.63
N GLY A 39 18.29 -1.72 4.21
CA GLY A 39 16.94 -1.40 3.75
C GLY A 39 15.90 -2.44 4.10
N TRP A 40 14.70 -2.23 3.60
CA TRP A 40 13.52 -3.02 3.89
C TRP A 40 12.85 -3.51 2.61
N TYR A 41 12.57 -4.80 2.57
CA TYR A 41 11.70 -5.44 1.59
C TYR A 41 10.30 -5.56 2.19
N PHE A 42 9.28 -5.12 1.45
CA PHE A 42 7.88 -5.16 1.86
C PHE A 42 7.07 -6.10 0.98
N PHE A 43 6.20 -6.90 1.59
CA PHE A 43 5.30 -7.81 0.90
C PHE A 43 4.05 -8.08 1.75
N ALA A 44 3.00 -8.62 1.14
CA ALA A 44 1.83 -9.15 1.84
C ALA A 44 1.47 -10.51 1.28
N GLU A 45 1.41 -11.53 2.14
CA GLU A 45 1.05 -12.90 1.73
C GLU A 45 -0.44 -13.06 1.45
N ASP A 46 -1.28 -12.34 2.20
CA ASP A 46 -2.74 -12.38 2.04
C ASP A 46 -3.27 -11.10 1.39
N TYR A 47 -3.06 -9.96 2.05
CA TYR A 47 -3.39 -8.61 1.58
C TYR A 47 -2.70 -7.56 2.47
N PRO A 48 -2.40 -6.35 1.95
CA PRO A 48 -1.97 -5.24 2.78
C PRO A 48 -3.07 -4.85 3.78
N ALA A 49 -2.70 -4.63 5.04
CA ALA A 49 -3.67 -4.33 6.09
C ALA A 49 -4.34 -2.96 5.85
N VAL A 50 -5.67 -2.91 5.97
CA VAL A 50 -6.48 -1.67 5.88
C VAL A 50 -6.79 -1.07 7.24
N ALA A 51 -6.57 -1.82 8.32
CA ALA A 51 -6.63 -1.36 9.71
C ALA A 51 -5.45 -1.95 10.47
N ILE A 52 -4.77 -1.13 11.24
CA ILE A 52 -3.59 -1.53 12.01
C ILE A 52 -3.69 -1.07 13.45
N THR A 53 -3.16 -1.85 14.38
CA THR A 53 -3.06 -1.48 15.79
C THR A 53 -1.62 -1.13 16.14
N VAL A 54 -1.42 0.04 16.74
CA VAL A 54 -0.12 0.56 17.13
C VAL A 54 -0.15 0.94 18.62
N GLN A 55 0.95 0.73 19.34
CA GLN A 55 1.07 1.26 20.69
C GLN A 55 1.10 2.79 20.65
N ARG A 56 0.31 3.46 21.50
CA ARG A 56 0.25 4.93 21.54
C ARG A 56 1.65 5.55 21.70
N ALA A 57 2.45 5.05 22.63
CA ALA A 57 3.79 5.58 22.88
C ALA A 57 4.72 5.44 21.66
N GLU A 58 4.62 4.33 20.93
CA GLU A 58 5.37 4.08 19.70
C GLU A 58 4.95 5.05 18.58
N LEU A 59 3.64 5.28 18.43
CA LEU A 59 3.09 6.22 17.45
C LEU A 59 3.50 7.67 17.76
N GLU A 60 3.37 8.08 19.01
CA GLU A 60 3.76 9.43 19.46
C GLU A 60 5.27 9.68 19.27
N GLN A 61 6.11 8.68 19.58
CA GLN A 61 7.55 8.76 19.35
C GLN A 61 7.89 8.85 17.86
N ALA A 62 7.24 8.03 17.02
CA ALA A 62 7.44 8.05 15.58
C ALA A 62 7.01 9.39 14.98
N LEU A 63 5.87 9.94 15.40
CA LEU A 63 5.39 11.28 15.01
C LEU A 63 6.39 12.37 15.42
N ALA A 64 6.86 12.37 16.68
CA ALA A 64 7.81 13.37 17.17
C ALA A 64 9.17 13.33 16.44
N SER A 65 9.54 12.16 15.90
CA SER A 65 10.81 11.94 15.18
C SER A 65 10.67 12.10 13.66
N SER A 66 9.47 12.33 13.16
CA SER A 66 9.18 12.50 11.73
C SER A 66 8.94 13.97 11.41
N PRO A 67 9.53 14.50 10.33
CA PRO A 67 9.27 15.88 9.92
C PRO A 67 7.80 16.07 9.55
N ASP A 68 7.20 17.14 10.06
CA ASP A 68 5.92 17.63 9.58
C ASP A 68 6.20 18.74 8.56
N ASP A 69 6.21 18.41 7.29
CA ASP A 69 6.33 19.39 6.20
C ASP A 69 4.98 19.76 5.59
N GLY A 70 3.88 19.26 6.21
CA GLY A 70 2.51 19.51 5.76
C GLY A 70 2.11 18.74 4.49
N THR A 71 3.00 17.90 3.96
CA THR A 71 2.77 17.14 2.72
C THR A 71 2.85 15.62 2.93
N ASN A 72 3.29 15.16 4.11
CA ASN A 72 3.46 13.75 4.40
C ASN A 72 2.11 13.08 4.72
N THR A 73 1.69 12.17 3.86
CA THR A 73 0.41 11.46 3.96
C THR A 73 0.33 10.60 5.23
N ALA A 74 1.41 9.91 5.58
CA ALA A 74 1.47 9.10 6.79
C ALA A 74 1.32 9.95 8.05
N TYR A 75 1.94 11.14 8.08
CA TYR A 75 1.85 12.07 9.20
C TYR A 75 0.43 12.59 9.37
N SER A 76 -0.19 13.06 8.30
CA SER A 76 -1.57 13.59 8.32
C SER A 76 -2.58 12.52 8.77
N CYS A 77 -2.46 11.30 8.27
CA CYS A 77 -3.31 10.18 8.65
C CYS A 77 -3.15 9.81 10.13
N ALA A 78 -1.92 9.69 10.60
CA ALA A 78 -1.64 9.26 11.98
C ALA A 78 -2.04 10.31 13.01
N ILE A 79 -1.76 11.60 12.75
CA ILE A 79 -2.05 12.67 13.70
C ILE A 79 -3.56 12.89 13.87
N GLU A 80 -4.33 12.82 12.77
CA GLU A 80 -5.79 12.97 12.81
C GLU A 80 -6.42 11.88 13.68
N GLN A 81 -6.02 10.63 13.48
CA GLN A 81 -6.58 9.50 14.21
C GLN A 81 -6.09 9.43 15.66
N LEU A 82 -4.86 9.86 15.94
CA LEU A 82 -4.37 9.97 17.31
C LEU A 82 -5.17 11.00 18.12
N PHE A 83 -5.54 12.14 17.51
CA PHE A 83 -6.40 13.14 18.16
C PHE A 83 -7.84 12.66 18.36
N ALA A 84 -8.35 11.81 17.47
CA ALA A 84 -9.69 11.24 17.59
C ALA A 84 -9.78 10.11 18.63
N ALA A 85 -8.65 9.49 18.98
CA ALA A 85 -8.61 8.38 19.91
C ALA A 85 -8.79 8.81 21.35
N GLU A 86 -9.34 7.91 22.19
CA GLU A 86 -9.47 8.15 23.63
C GLU A 86 -8.13 8.46 24.30
N ALA A 87 -8.08 9.49 25.14
CA ALA A 87 -6.84 10.03 25.70
C ALA A 87 -6.02 9.00 26.50
N ASN A 88 -6.66 8.01 27.09
CA ASN A 88 -6.02 6.98 27.95
C ASN A 88 -5.82 5.63 27.22
N ALA A 89 -6.15 5.53 25.93
CA ALA A 89 -5.98 4.29 25.19
C ALA A 89 -4.47 4.01 25.02
N ALA A 90 -4.02 2.85 25.50
CA ALA A 90 -2.63 2.41 25.34
C ALA A 90 -2.30 1.95 23.91
N GLN A 91 -3.32 1.53 23.18
CA GLN A 91 -3.26 1.13 21.77
C GLN A 91 -4.20 2.01 20.95
N ILE A 92 -3.75 2.36 19.76
CA ILE A 92 -4.51 3.11 18.77
C ILE A 92 -4.78 2.19 17.58
N GLU A 93 -6.04 2.07 17.21
CA GLU A 93 -6.43 1.46 15.94
C GLU A 93 -6.47 2.55 14.87
N LEU A 94 -5.67 2.40 13.82
CA LEU A 94 -5.64 3.29 12.68
C LEU A 94 -6.42 2.66 11.54
N ASP A 95 -7.48 3.32 11.12
CA ASP A 95 -8.23 2.98 9.92
C ASP A 95 -7.56 3.61 8.70
N LEU A 96 -7.05 2.78 7.81
CA LEU A 96 -6.36 3.17 6.58
C LEU A 96 -7.25 3.03 5.34
N SER A 97 -8.53 2.67 5.50
CA SER A 97 -9.46 2.48 4.39
C SER A 97 -9.69 3.76 3.57
N GLY A 98 -9.55 4.92 4.20
CA GLY A 98 -9.64 6.24 3.56
C GLY A 98 -8.32 6.77 3.00
N THR A 99 -7.21 6.07 3.23
CA THR A 99 -5.87 6.52 2.80
C THR A 99 -5.15 5.36 2.13
N SER A 100 -4.84 5.52 0.85
CA SER A 100 -4.10 4.49 0.12
C SER A 100 -2.63 4.47 0.54
N TRP A 101 -2.11 3.28 0.86
CA TRP A 101 -0.71 3.08 1.24
C TRP A 101 0.28 3.42 0.10
N GLU A 102 -0.17 3.47 -1.15
CA GLU A 102 0.63 3.91 -2.29
C GLU A 102 1.12 5.34 -2.11
N PHE A 103 0.34 6.21 -1.45
CA PHE A 103 0.76 7.57 -1.15
C PHE A 103 1.92 7.62 -0.14
N PHE A 104 1.99 6.68 0.81
CA PHE A 104 3.14 6.57 1.71
C PHE A 104 4.41 6.26 0.93
N PHE A 105 4.35 5.30 0.02
CA PHE A 105 5.48 5.01 -0.87
C PHE A 105 5.82 6.17 -1.81
N GLN A 106 4.82 6.90 -2.29
CA GLN A 106 5.07 8.08 -3.13
C GLN A 106 5.81 9.17 -2.36
N ASP A 107 5.47 9.40 -1.11
CA ASP A 107 6.17 10.38 -0.27
C ASP A 107 7.62 9.97 -0.01
N VAL A 108 7.89 8.67 0.15
CA VAL A 108 9.26 8.14 0.18
C VAL A 108 9.99 8.44 -1.12
N VAL A 109 9.41 8.15 -2.30
CA VAL A 109 10.02 8.44 -3.62
C VAL A 109 10.27 9.93 -3.81
N LYS A 110 9.35 10.80 -3.38
CA LYS A 110 9.52 12.26 -3.47
C LYS A 110 10.73 12.78 -2.71
N ARG A 111 11.04 12.19 -1.55
CA ARG A 111 12.17 12.61 -0.71
C ARG A 111 13.47 11.90 -1.03
N SER A 112 13.40 10.67 -1.51
CA SER A 112 14.60 9.86 -1.81
C SER A 112 15.47 10.51 -2.88
N LYS A 113 16.77 10.37 -2.70
CA LYS A 113 17.79 10.77 -3.69
C LYS A 113 18.24 9.60 -4.56
N THR A 114 17.91 8.38 -4.16
CA THR A 114 18.35 7.14 -4.80
C THR A 114 17.23 6.39 -5.48
N LEU A 115 16.01 6.45 -4.92
CA LEU A 115 14.81 5.86 -5.50
C LEU A 115 14.16 6.81 -6.51
N THR A 116 14.05 6.37 -7.75
CA THR A 116 13.33 7.10 -8.82
C THR A 116 11.87 6.66 -8.94
N HIS A 117 11.58 5.44 -8.53
CA HIS A 117 10.24 4.83 -8.56
C HIS A 117 10.16 3.64 -7.61
N ILE A 118 8.94 3.21 -7.34
CA ILE A 118 8.63 1.92 -6.73
C ILE A 118 7.64 1.20 -7.65
N SER A 119 7.91 -0.06 -7.95
CA SER A 119 7.00 -0.94 -8.70
C SER A 119 6.45 -2.02 -7.78
N ILE A 120 5.17 -2.29 -7.92
CA ILE A 120 4.42 -3.21 -7.07
C ILE A 120 3.63 -4.14 -7.97
N GLU A 121 3.67 -5.42 -7.66
CA GLU A 121 2.84 -6.43 -8.30
C GLU A 121 1.87 -7.01 -7.28
N VAL A 122 0.61 -7.16 -7.72
CA VAL A 122 -0.47 -7.73 -6.93
C VAL A 122 -1.03 -8.93 -7.67
N ALA A 123 -1.09 -10.07 -7.01
CA ALA A 123 -1.77 -11.25 -7.51
C ALA A 123 -3.14 -11.38 -6.82
N PHE A 124 -4.20 -11.47 -7.59
CA PHE A 124 -5.52 -11.83 -7.11
C PHE A 124 -5.71 -13.33 -7.27
N THR A 125 -5.90 -14.04 -6.16
CA THR A 125 -6.09 -15.48 -6.16
C THR A 125 -7.27 -15.88 -5.30
N CYS A 126 -7.84 -17.05 -5.60
CA CYS A 126 -8.97 -17.60 -4.85
C CYS A 126 -8.70 -19.07 -4.53
N SER A 127 -9.12 -19.52 -3.35
CA SER A 127 -9.03 -20.95 -2.95
C SER A 127 -9.85 -21.90 -3.82
N ARG A 128 -10.71 -21.36 -4.71
CA ARG A 128 -11.50 -22.11 -5.69
C ARG A 128 -11.29 -21.54 -7.10
N MET A 129 -11.34 -22.43 -8.11
CA MET A 129 -11.25 -22.04 -9.52
C MET A 129 -12.56 -21.38 -9.98
N ARG A 130 -12.61 -20.05 -9.85
CA ARG A 130 -13.75 -19.21 -10.25
C ARG A 130 -13.27 -18.17 -11.26
N ALA A 131 -14.08 -17.80 -12.20
CA ALA A 131 -13.74 -16.82 -13.24
C ALA A 131 -13.42 -15.42 -12.68
N ASP A 132 -14.06 -15.06 -11.56
CA ASP A 132 -13.89 -13.81 -10.83
C ASP A 132 -12.81 -13.87 -9.73
N GLY A 133 -12.11 -14.99 -9.59
CA GLY A 133 -11.19 -15.26 -8.49
C GLY A 133 -9.71 -15.11 -8.82
N PHE A 134 -9.38 -14.75 -10.08
CA PHE A 134 -7.98 -14.70 -10.53
C PHE A 134 -7.71 -13.45 -11.33
N GLY A 135 -6.52 -12.92 -11.18
CA GLY A 135 -6.05 -11.76 -11.90
C GLY A 135 -4.76 -11.24 -11.31
N GLY A 136 -4.46 -10.01 -11.66
CA GLY A 136 -3.33 -9.29 -11.11
C GLY A 136 -3.40 -7.81 -11.44
N MET A 137 -2.52 -7.06 -10.80
CA MET A 137 -2.36 -5.63 -11.05
C MET A 137 -0.88 -5.29 -10.93
N ALA A 138 -0.40 -4.41 -11.80
CA ALA A 138 0.89 -3.75 -11.65
C ALA A 138 0.67 -2.29 -11.29
N VAL A 139 1.43 -1.78 -10.32
CA VAL A 139 1.41 -0.37 -9.91
C VAL A 139 2.82 0.19 -10.04
N LEU A 140 2.92 1.35 -10.66
CA LEU A 140 4.15 2.14 -10.72
C LEU A 140 3.93 3.45 -9.97
N ILE A 141 4.76 3.67 -8.98
CA ILE A 141 4.78 4.87 -8.15
C ILE A 141 6.01 5.67 -8.50
N THR A 142 5.82 6.87 -8.99
CA THR A 142 6.89 7.84 -9.26
C THR A 142 6.69 9.07 -8.39
N ARG A 143 7.63 10.00 -8.46
CA ARG A 143 7.53 11.29 -7.76
C ARG A 143 6.24 12.04 -8.11
N ASP A 144 5.80 11.96 -9.37
CA ASP A 144 4.73 12.81 -9.92
C ASP A 144 3.41 12.06 -10.12
N ALA A 145 3.43 10.72 -10.16
CA ALA A 145 2.24 9.94 -10.48
C ALA A 145 2.25 8.55 -9.80
N ILE A 146 1.05 8.06 -9.55
CA ILE A 146 0.76 6.67 -9.23
C ILE A 146 -0.11 6.15 -10.38
N VAL A 147 0.36 5.13 -11.08
CA VAL A 147 -0.37 4.51 -12.20
C VAL A 147 -0.46 3.01 -11.96
N GLY A 148 -1.62 2.46 -12.20
CA GLY A 148 -1.84 1.02 -12.08
C GLY A 148 -2.68 0.50 -13.25
N LYS A 149 -2.46 -0.78 -13.60
CA LYS A 149 -3.25 -1.48 -14.60
C LYS A 149 -3.47 -2.92 -14.16
N SER A 150 -4.73 -3.34 -14.16
CA SER A 150 -5.10 -4.71 -13.84
C SER A 150 -5.14 -5.59 -15.09
N THR A 151 -5.18 -6.90 -14.90
CA THR A 151 -5.44 -7.84 -15.99
C THR A 151 -6.84 -7.68 -16.57
N GLY A 152 -7.81 -7.19 -15.77
CA GLY A 152 -9.15 -6.81 -16.25
C GLY A 152 -9.08 -5.66 -17.23
N ASP A 153 -8.39 -4.57 -16.89
CA ASP A 153 -8.19 -3.40 -17.77
C ASP A 153 -7.52 -3.80 -19.09
N ILE A 154 -6.55 -4.73 -19.04
CA ILE A 154 -5.87 -5.23 -20.25
C ILE A 154 -6.83 -6.03 -21.13
N LEU A 155 -7.70 -6.84 -20.54
CA LEU A 155 -8.71 -7.59 -21.29
C LEU A 155 -9.76 -6.66 -21.91
N GLU A 156 -10.17 -5.62 -21.19
CA GLU A 156 -11.08 -4.59 -21.74
C GLU A 156 -10.46 -3.88 -22.93
N ASP A 157 -9.17 -3.50 -22.85
CA ASP A 157 -8.45 -2.93 -24.01
C ASP A 157 -8.44 -3.88 -25.21
N PHE A 158 -8.18 -5.18 -24.99
CA PHE A 158 -8.18 -6.18 -26.07
C PHE A 158 -9.56 -6.36 -26.70
N LEU A 159 -10.63 -6.32 -25.89
CA LEU A 159 -12.01 -6.38 -26.40
C LEU A 159 -12.33 -5.14 -27.25
N ALA A 160 -11.94 -3.95 -26.79
CA ALA A 160 -12.12 -2.72 -27.54
C ALA A 160 -11.36 -2.74 -28.87
N GLU A 161 -10.09 -3.15 -28.86
CA GLU A 161 -9.26 -3.31 -30.07
C GLU A 161 -9.85 -4.32 -31.07
N ALA A 162 -10.51 -5.37 -30.57
CA ALA A 162 -11.17 -6.38 -31.38
C ALA A 162 -12.58 -5.97 -31.83
N GLY A 163 -13.12 -4.85 -31.34
CA GLY A 163 -14.51 -4.40 -31.64
C GLY A 163 -15.57 -5.28 -30.97
N LEU A 164 -15.27 -5.82 -29.78
CA LEU A 164 -16.14 -6.74 -29.02
C LEU A 164 -16.61 -6.14 -27.68
N ASP A 165 -16.34 -4.88 -27.42
CA ASP A 165 -16.65 -4.16 -26.19
C ASP A 165 -18.17 -3.98 -25.94
N ASP A 166 -19.00 -3.97 -27.00
CA ASP A 166 -20.46 -3.87 -26.92
C ASP A 166 -21.19 -5.23 -26.93
N ALA A 167 -20.49 -6.35 -26.87
CA ALA A 167 -21.12 -7.67 -26.86
C ALA A 167 -21.77 -7.93 -25.48
N GLU A 168 -23.12 -7.85 -25.40
CA GLU A 168 -23.86 -8.33 -24.24
C GLU A 168 -23.44 -9.77 -23.91
N PRO A 169 -23.22 -10.10 -22.64
CA PRO A 169 -22.90 -11.46 -22.25
C PRO A 169 -24.06 -12.40 -22.67
N PRO A 170 -23.78 -13.57 -23.22
CA PRO A 170 -24.82 -14.54 -23.56
C PRO A 170 -25.60 -14.88 -22.30
N GLY A 171 -26.93 -14.67 -22.35
CA GLY A 171 -27.88 -14.90 -21.27
C GLY A 171 -28.01 -16.37 -20.86
#